data_c9d4e30c6576d724de214324b3d5e061
#
_entry.id   c9d4e30c6576d724de214324b3d5e061
#
_cell.length_a   1.000
_cell.length_b   1.000
_cell.length_c   1.000
_cell.angle_alpha   90.00
_cell.angle_beta   90.00
_cell.angle_gamma   90.00
#
_symmetry.space_group_name_H-M   'P 1'
#
loop_
_entity.id
_entity.type
_entity.pdbx_description
1 polymer ?
#
loop_
_entity_poly.entity_id
_entity_poly.type
_entity_poly.pdbx_seq_one_letter_code
_entity_poly.pdbx_strand_id
1 'polypeptide(L)'
;MGAKDRKANEYFADNRRFADMCNAVLFGGRTVILSEALEATDTTELLSVLGMDGKEISFQKWRDLLKRVIIKKNQNVYLVLIGAELQSDIHYAMPVKDMVYAGLNYGAQVREAGKRHKKEKKWGTKPEFLSGFHRNDTLTPVITITVYLGAEAWDGPRSLHEMFGTLDEELKPWIPDYRINLLAPQEIEDFSVFRTEVGQLLQFIRASESEQEVQELLGKYPEKFSRLDSETVAAICLFTGIEIACEDEKEVVDLCKAWEEHRETGLREGRETGRREE
;
A
#
# COMPACT_ATOMS: atom_id res chain seq x y z
N MET A 1 -7.79 -12.91 -5.98
CA MET A 1 -7.03 -12.35 -4.85
C MET A 1 -6.34 -13.51 -4.14
N GLY A 2 -5.02 -13.53 -4.12
CA GLY A 2 -4.24 -14.56 -3.45
C GLY A 2 -4.41 -14.53 -1.92
N ALA A 3 -3.90 -15.55 -1.23
CA ALA A 3 -3.93 -15.57 0.24
C ALA A 3 -3.05 -14.43 0.81
N LYS A 4 -1.89 -14.17 0.16
CA LYS A 4 -0.97 -13.07 0.51
C LYS A 4 -1.64 -11.70 0.40
N ASP A 5 -2.34 -11.42 -0.70
CA ASP A 5 -3.02 -10.14 -0.93
C ASP A 5 -4.11 -9.90 0.13
N ARG A 6 -4.89 -10.95 0.47
CA ARG A 6 -5.95 -10.84 1.49
C ARG A 6 -5.36 -10.49 2.85
N LYS A 7 -4.29 -11.17 3.25
CA LYS A 7 -3.64 -10.94 4.54
C LYS A 7 -2.97 -9.57 4.61
N ALA A 8 -2.35 -9.12 3.50
CA ALA A 8 -1.83 -7.77 3.38
C ALA A 8 -2.94 -6.72 3.59
N ASN A 9 -4.09 -6.93 2.94
CA ASN A 9 -5.25 -6.06 3.11
C ASN A 9 -5.77 -6.04 4.55
N GLU A 10 -5.89 -7.19 5.20
CA GLU A 10 -6.29 -7.30 6.61
C GLU A 10 -5.30 -6.53 7.50
N TYR A 11 -4.01 -6.72 7.32
CA TYR A 11 -2.96 -6.09 8.12
C TYR A 11 -2.97 -4.55 8.00
N PHE A 12 -3.03 -4.03 6.78
CA PHE A 12 -3.07 -2.58 6.53
C PHE A 12 -4.47 -1.96 6.63
N ALA A 13 -5.53 -2.77 6.83
CA ALA A 13 -6.86 -2.24 7.13
C ALA A 13 -6.92 -1.57 8.51
N ASP A 14 -6.05 -1.93 9.45
CA ASP A 14 -5.91 -1.20 10.72
C ASP A 14 -5.54 0.26 10.48
N ASN A 15 -6.29 1.18 11.09
CA ASN A 15 -6.11 2.62 10.86
C ASN A 15 -4.78 3.15 11.38
N ARG A 16 -4.19 2.56 12.43
CA ARG A 16 -2.91 2.99 13.00
C ARG A 16 -1.78 2.63 12.04
N ARG A 17 -1.76 1.39 11.53
CA ARG A 17 -0.77 0.90 10.55
C ARG A 17 -0.89 1.65 9.23
N PHE A 18 -2.12 1.90 8.78
CA PHE A 18 -2.35 2.68 7.56
C PHE A 18 -1.90 4.13 7.70
N ALA A 19 -2.21 4.79 8.82
CA ALA A 19 -1.77 6.16 9.10
C ALA A 19 -0.24 6.25 9.18
N ASP A 20 0.39 5.28 9.83
CA ASP A 20 1.85 5.20 9.99
C ASP A 20 2.55 5.07 8.63
N MET A 21 2.09 4.13 7.79
CA MET A 21 2.55 3.99 6.42
C MET A 21 2.43 5.30 5.63
N CYS A 22 1.26 5.95 5.68
CA CYS A 22 1.03 7.23 5.00
C CYS A 22 1.95 8.34 5.53
N ASN A 23 2.14 8.41 6.85
CA ASN A 23 3.02 9.40 7.48
C ASN A 23 4.48 9.16 7.11
N ALA A 24 4.93 7.92 7.04
CA ALA A 24 6.27 7.57 6.60
C ALA A 24 6.52 8.03 5.15
N VAL A 25 5.66 7.62 4.23
CA VAL A 25 5.83 7.90 2.78
C VAL A 25 5.63 9.37 2.44
N LEU A 26 4.56 10.00 2.93
CA LEU A 26 4.15 11.33 2.49
C LEU A 26 4.78 12.45 3.31
N PHE A 27 5.17 12.16 4.54
CA PHE A 27 5.59 13.20 5.51
C PHE A 27 6.90 12.88 6.23
N GLY A 28 7.65 11.83 5.82
CA GLY A 28 8.92 11.45 6.43
C GLY A 28 8.80 11.09 7.91
N GLY A 29 7.75 10.38 8.29
CA GLY A 29 7.48 9.93 9.67
C GLY A 29 6.89 10.99 10.60
N ARG A 30 6.61 12.21 10.10
CA ARG A 30 5.87 13.21 10.89
C ARG A 30 4.41 12.82 11.00
N THR A 31 3.86 12.83 12.21
CA THR A 31 2.45 12.53 12.48
C THR A 31 1.55 13.66 11.97
N VAL A 32 1.10 13.56 10.71
CA VAL A 32 0.18 14.50 10.05
C VAL A 32 -1.20 13.85 9.86
N ILE A 33 -1.21 12.55 9.55
CA ILE A 33 -2.42 11.73 9.43
C ILE A 33 -2.61 11.01 10.76
N LEU A 34 -3.75 11.27 11.40
CA LEU A 34 -4.16 10.62 12.64
C LEU A 34 -5.04 9.41 12.30
N SER A 35 -4.87 8.31 13.01
CA SER A 35 -5.64 7.07 12.79
C SER A 35 -7.13 7.25 12.95
N GLU A 36 -7.55 8.08 13.91
CA GLU A 36 -8.95 8.43 14.17
C GLU A 36 -9.58 9.34 13.11
N ALA A 37 -8.77 9.96 12.27
CA ALA A 37 -9.23 10.80 11.15
C ALA A 37 -9.44 10.01 9.85
N LEU A 38 -9.14 8.71 9.86
CA LEU A 38 -9.29 7.83 8.70
C LEU A 38 -10.67 7.20 8.68
N GLU A 39 -11.38 7.39 7.57
CA GLU A 39 -12.66 6.77 7.29
C GLU A 39 -12.51 5.79 6.12
N ALA A 40 -12.92 4.54 6.31
CA ALA A 40 -12.98 3.58 5.22
C ALA A 40 -13.99 4.06 4.16
N THR A 41 -13.61 3.96 2.90
CA THR A 41 -14.44 4.33 1.76
C THR A 41 -14.74 3.08 0.94
N ASP A 42 -15.99 2.88 0.56
CA ASP A 42 -16.36 1.76 -0.29
C ASP A 42 -15.74 1.95 -1.68
N THR A 43 -14.90 1.01 -2.05
CA THR A 43 -14.26 1.00 -3.39
C THR A 43 -15.24 0.57 -4.47
N THR A 44 -16.34 -0.08 -4.13
CA THR A 44 -17.33 -0.64 -5.07
C THR A 44 -18.17 0.45 -5.73
N GLU A 45 -18.51 1.52 -5.02
CA GLU A 45 -19.28 2.65 -5.58
C GLU A 45 -18.53 3.45 -6.65
N LEU A 46 -17.21 3.43 -6.61
CA LEU A 46 -16.37 4.12 -7.61
C LEU A 46 -16.32 3.40 -8.96
N LEU A 47 -16.65 2.12 -8.99
CA LEU A 47 -16.45 1.24 -10.14
C LEU A 47 -17.60 1.24 -11.17
N SER A 48 -18.77 1.75 -10.83
CA SER A 48 -19.90 1.91 -11.77
C SER A 48 -19.67 3.01 -12.81
N VAL A 49 -18.46 3.56 -12.91
CA VAL A 49 -18.11 4.77 -13.68
C VAL A 49 -17.94 4.56 -15.18
N LEU A 50 -17.57 3.40 -15.67
CA LEU A 50 -17.13 3.22 -17.06
C LEU A 50 -18.11 2.50 -17.99
N GLY A 51 -19.39 2.52 -17.71
CA GLY A 51 -20.36 2.08 -18.70
C GLY A 51 -20.67 3.17 -19.73
N MET A 52 -19.77 3.50 -20.64
CA MET A 52 -20.07 4.42 -21.77
C MET A 52 -21.00 3.76 -22.81
N ASP A 53 -21.17 2.45 -22.78
CA ASP A 53 -22.00 1.65 -23.68
C ASP A 53 -22.99 0.71 -22.98
N GLY A 54 -23.31 0.99 -21.71
CA GLY A 54 -24.29 0.22 -20.93
C GLY A 54 -23.83 -1.17 -20.49
N LYS A 55 -22.57 -1.54 -20.71
CA LYS A 55 -21.97 -2.76 -20.17
C LYS A 55 -21.20 -2.42 -18.92
N GLU A 56 -21.65 -2.95 -17.78
CA GLU A 56 -20.87 -2.95 -16.54
C GLU A 56 -19.56 -3.70 -16.79
N ILE A 57 -18.48 -2.97 -17.03
CA ILE A 57 -17.14 -3.55 -16.94
C ILE A 57 -16.86 -3.67 -15.45
N SER A 58 -16.96 -4.88 -14.95
CA SER A 58 -16.69 -5.21 -13.55
C SER A 58 -15.22 -5.02 -13.22
N PHE A 59 -14.83 -3.82 -12.81
CA PHE A 59 -13.51 -3.52 -12.25
C PHE A 59 -13.41 -3.87 -10.75
N GLN A 60 -14.24 -4.74 -10.25
CA GLN A 60 -14.46 -5.09 -8.84
C GLN A 60 -13.22 -5.61 -8.07
N LYS A 61 -12.04 -5.65 -8.68
CA LYS A 61 -10.83 -6.30 -8.12
C LYS A 61 -9.56 -5.46 -8.09
N TRP A 62 -9.63 -4.14 -8.24
CA TRP A 62 -8.45 -3.40 -8.66
C TRP A 62 -7.74 -2.58 -7.57
N ARG A 63 -8.40 -2.22 -6.50
CA ARG A 63 -7.77 -1.47 -5.40
C ARG A 63 -7.91 -2.23 -4.09
N ASP A 64 -6.78 -2.35 -3.39
CA ASP A 64 -6.74 -3.10 -2.15
C ASP A 64 -7.37 -2.31 -0.99
N LEU A 65 -6.94 -1.08 -0.77
CA LEU A 65 -7.47 -0.22 0.28
C LEU A 65 -7.72 1.20 -0.22
N LEU A 66 -8.81 1.82 0.23
CA LEU A 66 -9.09 3.23 0.01
C LEU A 66 -9.67 3.85 1.29
N LYS A 67 -9.03 4.89 1.79
CA LYS A 67 -9.49 5.63 2.96
C LYS A 67 -9.60 7.12 2.67
N ARG A 68 -10.63 7.74 3.25
CA ARG A 68 -10.79 9.18 3.29
C ARG A 68 -10.13 9.73 4.53
N VAL A 69 -9.42 10.84 4.40
CA VAL A 69 -8.76 11.50 5.52
C VAL A 69 -8.88 13.02 5.42
N ILE A 70 -9.04 13.65 6.55
CA ILE A 70 -8.97 15.11 6.68
C ILE A 70 -7.57 15.45 7.19
N ILE A 71 -6.78 16.11 6.36
CA ILE A 71 -5.44 16.57 6.70
C ILE A 71 -5.50 18.05 7.07
N LYS A 72 -5.04 18.39 8.26
CA LYS A 72 -4.91 19.78 8.72
C LYS A 72 -3.45 20.20 8.67
N LYS A 73 -3.11 21.16 7.80
CA LYS A 73 -1.73 21.64 7.65
C LYS A 73 -1.73 23.14 7.38
N ASN A 74 -0.90 23.90 8.12
CA ASN A 74 -0.71 25.34 7.94
C ASN A 74 -2.05 26.12 7.91
N GLN A 75 -2.95 25.88 8.87
CA GLN A 75 -4.29 26.46 8.98
C GLN A 75 -5.27 26.06 7.84
N ASN A 76 -4.83 25.25 6.88
CA ASN A 76 -5.68 24.73 5.83
C ASN A 76 -6.19 23.32 6.18
N VAL A 77 -7.39 23.02 5.71
CA VAL A 77 -8.02 21.72 5.87
C VAL A 77 -8.16 21.11 4.46
N TYR A 78 -7.57 19.94 4.28
CA TYR A 78 -7.63 19.19 3.02
C TYR A 78 -8.38 17.90 3.25
N LEU A 79 -9.39 17.64 2.45
CA LEU A 79 -9.95 16.29 2.31
C LEU A 79 -9.14 15.58 1.24
N VAL A 80 -8.66 14.38 1.53
CA VAL A 80 -7.84 13.58 0.61
C VAL A 80 -8.34 12.14 0.61
N LEU A 81 -8.32 11.50 -0.55
CA LEU A 81 -8.51 10.06 -0.68
C LEU A 81 -7.14 9.41 -0.82
N ILE A 82 -6.81 8.48 0.06
CA ILE A 82 -5.55 7.75 0.01
C ILE A 82 -5.85 6.28 -0.24
N GLY A 83 -5.32 5.76 -1.34
CA GLY A 83 -5.36 4.35 -1.68
C GLY A 83 -4.02 3.68 -1.39
N ALA A 84 -4.05 2.41 -1.02
CA ALA A 84 -2.87 1.56 -0.99
C ALA A 84 -3.06 0.40 -1.96
N GLU A 85 -2.01 0.10 -2.72
CA GLU A 85 -1.87 -1.07 -3.58
C GLU A 85 -0.79 -1.95 -2.98
N LEU A 86 -1.17 -3.14 -2.53
CA LEU A 86 -0.31 -4.07 -1.81
C LEU A 86 0.20 -5.13 -2.78
N GLN A 87 1.50 -5.17 -3.02
CA GLN A 87 2.12 -6.02 -4.02
C GLN A 87 3.14 -6.97 -3.36
N SER A 88 2.94 -8.29 -3.49
CA SER A 88 3.95 -9.29 -3.13
C SER A 88 5.00 -9.48 -4.22
N ASP A 89 4.63 -9.19 -5.46
CA ASP A 89 5.48 -9.31 -6.64
C ASP A 89 5.56 -7.97 -7.38
N ILE A 90 6.63 -7.78 -8.15
CA ILE A 90 6.81 -6.55 -8.93
C ILE A 90 5.79 -6.50 -10.07
N HIS A 91 5.04 -5.42 -10.13
CA HIS A 91 4.04 -5.21 -11.16
C HIS A 91 4.54 -4.16 -12.18
N TYR A 92 5.07 -4.62 -13.30
CA TYR A 92 5.72 -3.77 -14.31
C TYR A 92 4.80 -2.73 -14.98
N ALA A 93 3.49 -2.83 -14.84
CA ALA A 93 2.54 -1.82 -15.32
C ALA A 93 1.94 -0.96 -14.19
N MET A 94 2.65 -0.82 -13.07
CA MET A 94 2.14 -0.12 -11.88
C MET A 94 1.77 1.34 -12.13
N PRO A 95 2.56 2.15 -12.87
CA PRO A 95 2.18 3.53 -13.18
C PRO A 95 0.85 3.65 -13.92
N VAL A 96 0.58 2.73 -14.85
CA VAL A 96 -0.71 2.69 -15.57
C VAL A 96 -1.85 2.27 -14.65
N LYS A 97 -1.62 1.28 -13.78
CA LYS A 97 -2.60 0.81 -12.80
C LYS A 97 -3.03 1.96 -11.88
N ASP A 98 -2.08 2.66 -11.29
CA ASP A 98 -2.34 3.79 -10.39
C ASP A 98 -3.02 4.97 -11.10
N MET A 99 -2.60 5.27 -12.33
CA MET A 99 -3.21 6.32 -13.17
C MET A 99 -4.67 6.01 -13.46
N VAL A 100 -5.00 4.76 -13.81
CA VAL A 100 -6.37 4.32 -14.07
C VAL A 100 -7.24 4.51 -12.81
N TYR A 101 -6.74 4.13 -11.65
CA TYR A 101 -7.49 4.31 -10.40
C TYR A 101 -7.75 5.78 -10.06
N ALA A 102 -6.75 6.62 -10.19
CA ALA A 102 -6.93 8.04 -9.98
C ALA A 102 -7.94 8.63 -10.96
N GLY A 103 -7.84 8.28 -12.25
CA GLY A 103 -8.76 8.72 -13.29
C GLY A 103 -10.20 8.29 -13.05
N LEU A 104 -10.42 7.02 -12.65
CA LEU A 104 -11.73 6.50 -12.30
C LEU A 104 -12.35 7.25 -11.11
N ASN A 105 -11.53 7.51 -10.09
CA ASN A 105 -11.98 8.25 -8.91
C ASN A 105 -12.38 9.69 -9.27
N TYR A 106 -11.56 10.41 -10.03
CA TYR A 106 -11.91 11.76 -10.47
C TYR A 106 -13.17 11.75 -11.36
N GLY A 107 -13.31 10.79 -12.27
CA GLY A 107 -14.52 10.63 -13.08
C GLY A 107 -15.77 10.38 -12.21
N ALA A 108 -15.66 9.60 -11.13
CA ALA A 108 -16.74 9.40 -10.18
C ALA A 108 -17.14 10.70 -9.47
N GLN A 109 -16.16 11.47 -9.00
CA GLN A 109 -16.40 12.75 -8.33
C GLN A 109 -17.13 13.75 -9.24
N VAL A 110 -16.75 13.84 -10.50
CA VAL A 110 -17.44 14.68 -11.51
C VAL A 110 -18.89 14.25 -11.67
N ARG A 111 -19.16 12.93 -11.79
CA ARG A 111 -20.54 12.44 -11.91
C ARG A 111 -21.38 12.68 -10.67
N GLU A 112 -20.81 12.49 -9.48
CA GLU A 112 -21.52 12.77 -8.24
C GLU A 112 -21.87 14.27 -8.11
N ALA A 113 -20.96 15.16 -8.52
CA ALA A 113 -21.27 16.58 -8.62
C ALA A 113 -22.47 16.84 -9.55
N GLY A 114 -22.48 16.25 -10.73
CA GLY A 114 -23.59 16.36 -11.67
C GLY A 114 -24.93 15.80 -11.14
N LYS A 115 -24.90 14.65 -10.45
CA LYS A 115 -26.09 14.10 -9.77
C LYS A 115 -26.61 15.04 -8.68
N ARG A 116 -25.69 15.59 -7.86
CA ARG A 116 -26.03 16.54 -6.81
C ARG A 116 -26.72 17.79 -7.39
N HIS A 117 -26.15 18.40 -8.43
CA HIS A 117 -26.73 19.57 -9.10
C HIS A 117 -28.11 19.30 -9.66
N LYS A 118 -28.31 18.14 -10.32
CA LYS A 118 -29.64 17.72 -10.82
C LYS A 118 -30.65 17.56 -9.68
N LYS A 119 -30.27 16.91 -8.58
CA LYS A 119 -31.13 16.72 -7.39
C LYS A 119 -31.51 18.05 -6.75
N GLU A 120 -30.57 18.99 -6.68
CA GLU A 120 -30.77 20.32 -6.12
C GLU A 120 -31.42 21.31 -7.11
N LYS A 121 -31.69 20.86 -8.35
CA LYS A 121 -32.22 21.70 -9.45
C LYS A 121 -31.36 22.93 -9.75
N LYS A 122 -30.05 22.82 -9.53
CA LYS A 122 -29.05 23.84 -9.82
C LYS A 122 -28.49 23.60 -11.21
N TRP A 123 -29.10 24.22 -12.23
CA TRP A 123 -28.74 23.94 -13.62
C TRP A 123 -27.50 24.70 -14.11
N GLY A 124 -27.12 25.77 -13.45
CA GLY A 124 -25.98 26.60 -13.80
C GLY A 124 -26.09 27.25 -15.21
N THR A 125 -24.94 27.55 -15.77
CA THR A 125 -24.81 28.00 -17.17
C THR A 125 -24.86 26.82 -18.14
N LYS A 126 -25.03 27.10 -19.46
CA LYS A 126 -25.02 26.03 -20.48
C LYS A 126 -23.76 25.17 -20.48
N PRO A 127 -22.51 25.71 -20.35
CA PRO A 127 -21.31 24.88 -20.17
C PRO A 127 -21.33 24.00 -18.92
N GLU A 128 -21.79 24.51 -17.79
CA GLU A 128 -21.90 23.76 -16.53
C GLU A 128 -22.93 22.63 -16.62
N PHE A 129 -24.05 22.90 -17.27
CA PHE A 129 -25.06 21.88 -17.56
C PHE A 129 -24.51 20.75 -18.46
N LEU A 130 -23.76 21.11 -19.50
CA LEU A 130 -23.20 20.13 -20.43
C LEU A 130 -22.10 19.28 -19.82
N SER A 131 -21.23 19.87 -18.98
CA SER A 131 -20.15 19.16 -18.30
C SER A 131 -20.64 18.39 -17.07
N GLY A 132 -21.77 18.78 -16.47
CA GLY A 132 -22.23 18.30 -15.17
C GLY A 132 -21.37 18.79 -13.99
N PHE A 133 -20.39 19.67 -14.26
CA PHE A 133 -19.44 20.17 -13.27
C PHE A 133 -19.45 21.71 -13.31
N HIS A 134 -19.73 22.35 -12.18
CA HIS A 134 -19.85 23.79 -12.09
C HIS A 134 -18.48 24.44 -11.86
N ARG A 135 -18.34 25.71 -12.23
CA ARG A 135 -17.10 26.48 -12.07
C ARG A 135 -16.51 26.43 -10.66
N ASN A 136 -17.38 26.42 -9.65
CA ASN A 136 -16.99 26.41 -8.23
C ASN A 136 -16.89 25.02 -7.63
N ASP A 137 -17.16 23.97 -8.39
CA ASP A 137 -16.92 22.61 -7.90
C ASP A 137 -15.41 22.35 -7.83
N THR A 138 -15.03 21.56 -6.84
CA THR A 138 -13.65 21.13 -6.64
C THR A 138 -13.57 19.63 -6.51
N LEU A 139 -12.48 19.06 -6.97
CA LEU A 139 -12.18 17.64 -6.79
C LEU A 139 -11.42 17.42 -5.49
N THR A 140 -11.71 16.31 -4.84
CA THR A 140 -10.90 15.80 -3.73
C THR A 140 -9.64 15.14 -4.30
N PRO A 141 -8.43 15.55 -3.88
CA PRO A 141 -7.20 14.91 -4.34
C PRO A 141 -7.18 13.41 -4.01
N VAL A 142 -6.62 12.63 -4.94
CA VAL A 142 -6.41 11.19 -4.78
C VAL A 142 -4.91 10.93 -4.74
N ILE A 143 -4.45 10.24 -3.69
CA ILE A 143 -3.08 9.77 -3.55
C ILE A 143 -3.11 8.25 -3.52
N THR A 144 -2.29 7.61 -4.33
CA THR A 144 -2.07 6.16 -4.27
C THR A 144 -0.67 5.89 -3.74
N ILE A 145 -0.54 4.96 -2.79
CA ILE A 145 0.74 4.45 -2.31
C ILE A 145 0.84 3.00 -2.77
N THR A 146 1.88 2.69 -3.52
CA THR A 146 2.24 1.32 -3.89
C THR A 146 3.14 0.74 -2.80
N VAL A 147 2.66 -0.26 -2.06
CA VAL A 147 3.42 -0.94 -1.01
C VAL A 147 3.91 -2.26 -1.57
N TYR A 148 5.20 -2.36 -1.79
CA TYR A 148 5.84 -3.59 -2.20
C TYR A 148 6.31 -4.38 -0.96
N LEU A 149 5.91 -5.64 -0.88
CA LEU A 149 6.17 -6.52 0.27
C LEU A 149 7.11 -7.68 -0.10
N GLY A 150 7.86 -7.54 -1.19
CA GLY A 150 8.93 -8.46 -1.57
C GLY A 150 10.27 -8.05 -0.95
N ALA A 151 11.16 -9.03 -0.79
CA ALA A 151 12.51 -8.80 -0.26
C ALA A 151 13.48 -8.24 -1.33
N GLU A 152 13.27 -8.61 -2.59
CA GLU A 152 14.09 -8.12 -3.70
C GLU A 152 13.95 -6.61 -3.92
N ALA A 153 14.93 -5.99 -4.54
CA ALA A 153 14.84 -4.57 -4.91
C ALA A 153 13.78 -4.36 -6.01
N TRP A 154 13.04 -3.26 -5.92
CA TRP A 154 12.09 -2.91 -6.98
C TRP A 154 12.82 -2.52 -8.26
N ASP A 155 12.64 -3.27 -9.34
CA ASP A 155 13.20 -3.02 -10.67
C ASP A 155 12.15 -2.59 -11.72
N GLY A 156 10.88 -2.45 -11.30
CA GLY A 156 9.80 -2.00 -12.17
C GLY A 156 9.81 -0.49 -12.44
N PRO A 157 9.09 -0.04 -13.49
CA PRO A 157 8.99 1.38 -13.80
C PRO A 157 8.31 2.14 -12.65
N ARG A 158 8.78 3.37 -12.41
CA ARG A 158 8.28 4.29 -11.37
C ARG A 158 7.43 5.40 -11.92
N SER A 159 7.46 5.58 -13.24
CA SER A 159 6.65 6.57 -13.92
C SER A 159 6.15 6.07 -15.26
N LEU A 160 5.10 6.72 -15.78
CA LEU A 160 4.58 6.42 -17.10
C LEU A 160 5.62 6.68 -18.19
N HIS A 161 6.47 7.71 -18.03
CA HIS A 161 7.53 8.02 -18.98
C HIS A 161 8.58 6.90 -19.08
N GLU A 162 8.89 6.21 -17.98
CA GLU A 162 9.81 5.06 -17.98
C GLU A 162 9.26 3.84 -18.73
N MET A 163 7.93 3.78 -18.94
CA MET A 163 7.28 2.70 -19.68
C MET A 163 7.31 2.90 -21.20
N PHE A 164 7.61 4.11 -21.67
CA PHE A 164 7.81 4.36 -23.09
C PHE A 164 9.24 3.91 -23.47
N GLY A 165 9.39 3.25 -24.60
CA GLY A 165 10.70 2.90 -25.11
C GLY A 165 11.55 4.16 -25.40
N THR A 166 11.84 4.42 -26.67
CA THR A 166 12.49 5.68 -27.05
C THR A 166 11.44 6.77 -27.15
N LEU A 167 11.42 7.70 -26.21
CA LEU A 167 10.56 8.88 -26.24
C LEU A 167 11.41 10.09 -26.64
N ASP A 168 10.97 10.77 -27.70
CA ASP A 168 11.60 12.01 -28.18
C ASP A 168 11.45 13.12 -27.13
N GLU A 169 12.56 13.81 -26.82
CA GLU A 169 12.58 14.88 -25.82
C GLU A 169 11.68 16.08 -26.18
N GLU A 170 11.40 16.32 -27.48
CA GLU A 170 10.47 17.36 -27.91
C GLU A 170 9.00 16.95 -27.66
N LEU A 171 8.70 15.65 -27.64
CA LEU A 171 7.34 15.12 -27.38
C LEU A 171 7.06 14.97 -25.90
N LYS A 172 8.07 14.72 -25.09
CA LYS A 172 7.97 14.44 -23.67
C LYS A 172 7.18 15.49 -22.87
N PRO A 173 7.34 16.81 -23.09
CA PRO A 173 6.54 17.83 -22.38
C PRO A 173 5.04 17.80 -22.68
N TRP A 174 4.63 17.16 -23.78
CA TRP A 174 3.23 17.06 -24.19
C TRP A 174 2.53 15.81 -23.65
N ILE A 175 3.29 14.88 -23.08
CA ILE A 175 2.79 13.63 -22.51
C ILE A 175 2.84 13.75 -20.99
N PRO A 176 1.69 13.81 -20.29
CA PRO A 176 1.68 13.84 -18.85
C PRO A 176 2.40 12.63 -18.25
N ASP A 177 3.32 12.86 -17.32
CA ASP A 177 3.93 11.78 -16.54
C ASP A 177 3.06 11.44 -15.33
N TYR A 178 2.94 10.16 -15.02
CA TYR A 178 2.28 9.68 -13.82
C TYR A 178 3.27 8.84 -13.01
N ARG A 179 3.62 9.31 -11.83
CA ARG A 179 4.59 8.68 -10.94
C ARG A 179 3.89 7.93 -9.83
N ILE A 180 4.40 6.75 -9.46
CA ILE A 180 3.96 5.99 -8.29
C ILE A 180 4.62 6.54 -7.01
N ASN A 181 3.90 6.45 -5.88
CA ASN A 181 4.48 6.68 -4.56
C ASN A 181 4.83 5.31 -3.99
N LEU A 182 6.06 4.87 -4.24
CA LEU A 182 6.52 3.52 -3.86
C LEU A 182 7.01 3.50 -2.42
N LEU A 183 6.57 2.48 -1.68
CA LEU A 183 7.14 2.04 -0.42
C LEU A 183 7.70 0.63 -0.63
N ALA A 184 9.02 0.50 -0.71
CA ALA A 184 9.71 -0.78 -0.88
C ALA A 184 10.74 -0.95 0.24
N PRO A 185 10.82 -2.14 0.89
CA PRO A 185 11.70 -2.37 2.04
C PRO A 185 13.18 -2.04 1.78
N GLN A 186 13.68 -2.35 0.57
CA GLN A 186 15.07 -2.14 0.19
C GLN A 186 15.46 -0.66 0.05
N GLU A 187 14.46 0.24 -0.11
CA GLU A 187 14.69 1.68 -0.31
C GLU A 187 14.54 2.51 0.96
N ILE A 188 14.15 1.88 2.07
CA ILE A 188 13.96 2.59 3.33
C ILE A 188 15.32 2.80 3.99
N GLU A 189 15.79 4.04 4.02
CA GLU A 189 17.05 4.39 4.67
C GLU A 189 16.95 4.40 6.19
N ASP A 190 15.84 4.93 6.72
CA ASP A 190 15.60 5.07 8.16
C ASP A 190 14.24 4.49 8.56
N PHE A 191 14.26 3.34 9.23
CA PHE A 191 13.05 2.72 9.78
C PHE A 191 12.48 3.40 11.03
N SER A 192 13.19 4.37 11.60
CA SER A 192 12.68 5.14 12.76
C SER A 192 11.53 6.08 12.41
N VAL A 193 11.25 6.26 11.11
CA VAL A 193 10.10 7.02 10.61
C VAL A 193 8.77 6.33 10.92
N PHE A 194 8.78 5.01 11.15
CA PHE A 194 7.59 4.25 11.54
C PHE A 194 7.36 4.28 13.04
N ARG A 195 6.09 4.31 13.45
CA ARG A 195 5.65 4.36 14.85
C ARG A 195 4.93 3.08 15.30
N THR A 196 4.53 2.24 14.35
CA THR A 196 3.89 0.93 14.57
C THR A 196 4.84 -0.18 14.12
N GLU A 197 4.43 -1.44 14.31
CA GLU A 197 5.20 -2.60 13.85
C GLU A 197 5.30 -2.74 12.31
N VAL A 198 4.70 -1.84 11.53
CA VAL A 198 4.96 -1.73 10.09
C VAL A 198 6.46 -1.58 9.80
N GLY A 199 7.17 -0.81 10.63
CA GLY A 199 8.62 -0.67 10.51
C GLY A 199 9.36 -1.99 10.70
N GLN A 200 8.98 -2.81 11.70
CA GLN A 200 9.57 -4.12 11.97
C GLN A 200 9.23 -5.12 10.85
N LEU A 201 7.98 -5.12 10.36
CA LEU A 201 7.57 -5.95 9.24
C LEU A 201 8.45 -5.69 8.01
N LEU A 202 8.56 -4.42 7.58
CA LEU A 202 9.33 -4.04 6.40
C LEU A 202 10.84 -4.28 6.59
N GLN A 203 11.35 -4.06 7.82
CA GLN A 203 12.75 -4.30 8.14
C GLN A 203 13.11 -5.79 8.10
N PHE A 204 12.19 -6.65 8.57
CA PHE A 204 12.37 -8.10 8.49
C PHE A 204 12.26 -8.61 7.05
N ILE A 205 11.28 -8.13 6.26
CA ILE A 205 11.18 -8.48 4.84
C ILE A 205 12.48 -8.11 4.11
N ARG A 206 13.05 -6.93 4.36
CA ARG A 206 14.31 -6.50 3.78
C ARG A 206 15.46 -7.45 4.06
N ALA A 207 15.54 -8.01 5.27
CA ALA A 207 16.61 -8.90 5.69
C ALA A 207 16.36 -10.37 5.29
N SER A 208 15.14 -10.72 4.85
CA SER A 208 14.70 -12.12 4.72
C SER A 208 15.33 -12.90 3.56
N GLU A 209 16.06 -12.25 2.65
CA GLU A 209 16.83 -12.96 1.61
C GLU A 209 18.03 -13.71 2.16
N SER A 210 18.52 -13.35 3.34
CA SER A 210 19.69 -13.96 3.95
C SER A 210 19.43 -14.28 5.43
N GLU A 211 19.62 -15.56 5.77
CA GLU A 211 19.56 -16.00 7.18
C GLU A 211 20.54 -15.21 8.07
N GLN A 212 21.70 -14.87 7.52
CA GLN A 212 22.70 -14.06 8.24
C GLN A 212 22.18 -12.64 8.51
N GLU A 213 21.54 -12.00 7.52
CA GLU A 213 20.98 -10.64 7.68
C GLU A 213 19.85 -10.61 8.69
N VAL A 214 18.99 -11.63 8.70
CA VAL A 214 17.93 -11.77 9.73
C VAL A 214 18.56 -11.90 11.12
N GLN A 215 19.60 -12.74 11.27
CA GLN A 215 20.27 -12.92 12.54
C GLN A 215 20.94 -11.61 13.02
N GLU A 216 21.61 -10.89 12.13
CA GLU A 216 22.21 -9.59 12.44
C GLU A 216 21.13 -8.55 12.83
N LEU A 217 20.00 -8.52 12.14
CA LEU A 217 18.87 -7.65 12.44
C LEU A 217 18.32 -7.90 13.84
N LEU A 218 18.00 -9.16 14.15
CA LEU A 218 17.45 -9.56 15.45
C LEU A 218 18.44 -9.34 16.58
N GLY A 219 19.74 -9.62 16.34
CA GLY A 219 20.82 -9.37 17.29
C GLY A 219 21.07 -7.88 17.56
N LYS A 220 20.83 -7.02 16.56
CA LYS A 220 21.01 -5.56 16.67
C LYS A 220 19.87 -4.85 17.39
N TYR A 221 18.63 -5.34 17.22
CA TYR A 221 17.43 -4.69 17.74
C TYR A 221 16.51 -5.67 18.52
N PRO A 222 17.04 -6.46 19.48
CA PRO A 222 16.26 -7.49 20.15
C PRO A 222 15.02 -6.92 20.87
N GLU A 223 15.11 -5.71 21.41
CA GLU A 223 14.01 -5.04 22.11
C GLU A 223 12.82 -4.71 21.18
N LYS A 224 13.05 -4.56 19.86
CA LYS A 224 12.01 -4.29 18.89
C LYS A 224 11.31 -5.53 18.36
N PHE A 225 12.03 -6.68 18.39
CA PHE A 225 11.54 -7.93 17.82
C PHE A 225 11.12 -8.97 18.87
N SER A 226 11.43 -8.75 20.15
CA SER A 226 11.02 -9.65 21.23
C SER A 226 9.56 -9.48 21.67
N ARG A 227 8.84 -8.48 21.16
CA ARG A 227 7.48 -8.17 21.56
C ARG A 227 6.65 -7.64 20.39
N LEU A 228 6.46 -8.45 19.37
CA LEU A 228 5.61 -8.12 18.23
C LEU A 228 4.19 -8.65 18.45
N ASP A 229 3.20 -7.96 17.91
CA ASP A 229 1.84 -8.51 17.85
C ASP A 229 1.81 -9.74 16.92
N SER A 230 0.91 -10.68 17.21
CA SER A 230 0.78 -11.92 16.44
C SER A 230 0.41 -11.68 14.97
N GLU A 231 -0.32 -10.61 14.67
CA GLU A 231 -0.68 -10.26 13.30
C GLU A 231 0.55 -9.81 12.50
N THR A 232 1.47 -9.06 13.12
CA THR A 232 2.72 -8.65 12.49
C THR A 232 3.62 -9.86 12.23
N VAL A 233 3.73 -10.80 13.20
CA VAL A 233 4.51 -12.03 12.99
C VAL A 233 3.88 -12.90 11.91
N ALA A 234 2.56 -13.05 11.89
CA ALA A 234 1.86 -13.77 10.82
C ALA A 234 2.07 -13.11 9.44
N ALA A 235 2.12 -11.78 9.38
CA ALA A 235 2.44 -11.07 8.15
C ALA A 235 3.91 -11.31 7.71
N ILE A 236 4.87 -11.27 8.64
CA ILE A 236 6.27 -11.62 8.39
C ILE A 236 6.36 -13.01 7.78
N CYS A 237 5.80 -14.04 8.44
CA CYS A 237 5.83 -15.42 7.95
C CYS A 237 5.25 -15.53 6.54
N LEU A 238 4.14 -14.86 6.29
CA LEU A 238 3.43 -14.94 5.01
C LEU A 238 4.22 -14.32 3.84
N PHE A 239 4.83 -13.15 4.07
CA PHE A 239 5.53 -12.43 2.99
C PHE A 239 6.92 -12.99 2.75
N THR A 240 7.61 -13.45 3.79
CA THR A 240 8.96 -14.04 3.66
C THR A 240 8.94 -15.54 3.32
N GLY A 241 7.83 -16.24 3.58
CA GLY A 241 7.74 -17.69 3.43
C GLY A 241 8.48 -18.46 4.55
N ILE A 242 8.92 -17.76 5.59
CA ILE A 242 9.60 -18.38 6.74
C ILE A 242 8.52 -18.90 7.69
N GLU A 243 8.54 -20.20 7.97
CA GLU A 243 7.62 -20.84 8.92
C GLU A 243 8.14 -20.68 10.35
N ILE A 244 7.60 -19.73 11.08
CA ILE A 244 7.89 -19.52 12.50
C ILE A 244 6.73 -20.11 13.29
N ALA A 245 7.02 -21.02 14.21
CA ALA A 245 6.00 -21.58 15.08
C ALA A 245 5.49 -20.50 16.04
N CYS A 246 4.29 -20.00 15.77
CA CYS A 246 3.57 -19.10 16.66
C CYS A 246 2.54 -19.94 17.43
N GLU A 247 2.57 -19.88 18.75
CA GLU A 247 1.46 -20.40 19.54
C GLU A 247 0.24 -19.48 19.29
N ASP A 248 -0.80 -20.02 18.67
CA ASP A 248 -2.02 -19.29 18.22
C ASP A 248 -2.76 -18.50 19.33
N GLU A 249 -2.40 -18.69 20.60
CA GLU A 249 -3.09 -18.06 21.73
C GLU A 249 -2.36 -16.83 22.31
N LYS A 250 -1.17 -16.46 21.80
CA LYS A 250 -0.41 -15.32 22.33
C LYS A 250 -0.66 -14.05 21.53
N GLU A 251 -1.13 -13.01 22.19
CA GLU A 251 -1.26 -11.66 21.60
C GLU A 251 0.10 -11.06 21.23
N VAL A 252 1.18 -11.47 21.91
CA VAL A 252 2.55 -10.96 21.76
C VAL A 252 3.53 -12.11 21.58
N VAL A 253 4.37 -12.02 20.56
CA VAL A 253 5.35 -13.03 20.16
C VAL A 253 6.76 -12.49 20.30
N ASP A 254 7.67 -13.30 20.87
CA ASP A 254 9.12 -13.07 20.84
C ASP A 254 9.71 -13.68 19.56
N LEU A 255 9.86 -12.84 18.53
CA LEU A 255 10.36 -13.27 17.23
C LEU A 255 11.84 -13.68 17.29
N CYS A 256 12.63 -13.09 18.20
CA CYS A 256 14.04 -13.47 18.36
C CYS A 256 14.16 -14.94 18.81
N LYS A 257 13.37 -15.30 19.83
CA LYS A 257 13.34 -16.68 20.34
C LYS A 257 12.77 -17.65 19.32
N ALA A 258 11.66 -17.29 18.67
CA ALA A 258 11.03 -18.13 17.68
C ALA A 258 11.94 -18.37 16.44
N TRP A 259 12.76 -17.39 16.07
CA TRP A 259 13.77 -17.53 15.02
C TRP A 259 14.90 -18.52 15.43
N GLU A 260 15.39 -18.46 16.66
CA GLU A 260 16.41 -19.40 17.16
C GLU A 260 15.88 -20.84 17.14
N GLU A 261 14.64 -21.06 17.61
CA GLU A 261 13.98 -22.36 17.61
C GLU A 261 13.79 -22.90 16.18
N HIS A 262 13.41 -22.04 15.22
CA HIS A 262 13.30 -22.38 13.80
C HIS A 262 14.65 -22.86 13.23
N ARG A 263 15.72 -22.13 13.49
CA ARG A 263 17.08 -22.49 13.03
C ARG A 263 17.56 -23.81 13.62
N GLU A 264 17.39 -24.02 14.92
CA GLU A 264 17.79 -25.25 15.60
C GLU A 264 17.06 -26.47 15.01
N THR A 265 15.77 -26.29 14.70
CA THR A 265 14.95 -27.33 14.05
C THR A 265 15.47 -27.66 12.66
N GLY A 266 15.71 -26.66 11.81
CA GLY A 266 16.27 -26.84 10.47
C GLY A 266 17.64 -27.54 10.49
N LEU A 267 18.53 -27.15 11.41
CA LEU A 267 19.84 -27.81 11.58
C LEU A 267 19.72 -29.28 12.02
N ARG A 268 18.75 -29.60 12.89
CA ARG A 268 18.49 -30.98 13.32
C ARG A 268 17.97 -31.83 12.17
N GLU A 269 16.99 -31.34 11.45
CA GLU A 269 16.41 -32.05 10.30
C GLU A 269 17.42 -32.28 9.17
N GLY A 270 18.25 -31.29 8.88
CA GLY A 270 19.34 -31.41 7.90
C GLY A 270 20.37 -32.48 8.28
N ARG A 271 20.71 -32.58 9.58
CA ARG A 271 21.62 -33.64 10.11
C ARG A 271 21.01 -35.04 10.05
N GLU A 272 19.69 -35.16 10.30
CA GLU A 272 18.99 -36.44 10.22
C GLU A 272 18.84 -36.93 8.78
N THR A 273 18.59 -36.03 7.83
CA THR A 273 18.50 -36.35 6.41
C THR A 273 19.85 -36.78 5.86
N GLY A 274 20.94 -36.05 6.15
CA GLY A 274 22.29 -36.43 5.73
C GLY A 274 22.77 -37.76 6.29
N ARG A 275 22.30 -38.19 7.48
CA ARG A 275 22.61 -39.52 8.04
C ARG A 275 21.82 -40.66 7.39
N ARG A 276 20.73 -40.38 6.70
CA ARG A 276 19.91 -41.40 5.99
C ARG A 276 20.40 -41.66 4.57
N GLU A 277 21.18 -40.76 4.02
CA GLU A 277 21.75 -40.83 2.66
C GLU A 277 23.17 -41.44 2.67
N GLU A 278 23.81 -41.61 3.82
CA GLU A 278 25.03 -42.41 4.04
C GLU A 278 24.70 -43.87 4.39
#